data_cd7a954948fbe6eedd0fb66a83bfe4df
#
_entry.id   cd7a954948fbe6eedd0fb66a83bfe4df
#
_cell.length_a   1.000
_cell.length_b   1.000
_cell.length_c   1.000
_cell.angle_alpha   90.00
_cell.angle_beta   90.00
_cell.angle_gamma   90.00
#
_symmetry.space_group_name_H-M   'P 1'
#
loop_
_entity.id
_entity.type
_entity.pdbx_description
1 polymer ?
#
loop_
_entity_poly.entity_id
_entity_poly.type
_entity_poly.pdbx_seq_one_letter_code
_entity_poly.pdbx_strand_id
1 'polypeptide(L)'
;MTSEKYSRPRMLLHWCFAAIIVWASLSGFANTLLNLPEAISHGISFINVSLTTLLIPLFGARLYFALAHPVAEEPAQALHGAALLAKVGHLALYMAIGLVLLSGVLMMEHPIDFFGLLVLPQPLHEPLLTAFFNRVHRYACVALALLVVGHIGAVLIHQWRGHPVLRRMLP
;
A
#
# COMPACT_ATOMS: atom_id res chain seq x y z
N MET A 1 -32.21 3.81 0.79
CA MET A 1 -31.40 2.74 0.20
C MET A 1 -30.19 2.53 1.12
N THR A 2 -30.12 1.41 1.81
CA THR A 2 -29.02 1.07 2.71
C THR A 2 -27.84 0.64 1.85
N SER A 3 -26.84 1.51 1.74
CA SER A 3 -25.57 1.18 1.06
C SER A 3 -24.95 -0.01 1.80
N GLU A 4 -24.78 -1.14 1.12
CA GLU A 4 -24.12 -2.31 1.73
C GLU A 4 -22.74 -1.93 2.27
N LYS A 5 -22.54 -2.19 3.56
CA LYS A 5 -21.21 -2.02 4.20
C LYS A 5 -20.27 -3.13 3.74
N TYR A 6 -19.00 -2.82 3.61
CA TYR A 6 -17.97 -3.83 3.38
C TYR A 6 -17.90 -4.82 4.57
N SER A 7 -17.52 -6.06 4.29
CA SER A 7 -17.33 -7.05 5.36
C SER A 7 -16.22 -6.60 6.32
N ARG A 8 -16.37 -6.95 7.60
CA ARG A 8 -15.37 -6.60 8.64
C ARG A 8 -13.92 -6.92 8.27
N PRO A 9 -13.61 -8.11 7.71
CA PRO A 9 -12.23 -8.43 7.29
C PRO A 9 -11.69 -7.45 6.24
N ARG A 10 -12.52 -7.03 5.27
CA ARG A 10 -12.11 -6.07 4.23
C ARG A 10 -11.81 -4.69 4.81
N MET A 11 -12.63 -4.23 5.75
CA MET A 11 -12.41 -2.96 6.44
C MET A 11 -11.11 -2.99 7.25
N LEU A 12 -10.90 -4.06 8.04
CA LEU A 12 -9.67 -4.23 8.83
C LEU A 12 -8.43 -4.28 7.95
N LEU A 13 -8.43 -5.06 6.87
CA LEU A 13 -7.34 -5.10 5.90
C LEU A 13 -7.08 -3.72 5.31
N HIS A 14 -8.13 -2.98 4.91
CA HIS A 14 -7.97 -1.65 4.36
C HIS A 14 -7.24 -0.71 5.33
N TRP A 15 -7.70 -0.64 6.58
CA TRP A 15 -7.12 0.27 7.57
C TRP A 15 -5.71 -0.16 8.01
N CYS A 16 -5.44 -1.46 8.09
CA CYS A 16 -4.10 -1.99 8.33
C CYS A 16 -3.13 -1.54 7.22
N PHE A 17 -3.53 -1.72 5.94
CA PHE A 17 -2.74 -1.25 4.81
C PHE A 17 -2.55 0.26 4.82
N ALA A 18 -3.61 1.02 5.05
CA ALA A 18 -3.54 2.47 5.08
C ALA A 18 -2.56 2.96 6.16
N ALA A 19 -2.63 2.41 7.37
CA ALA A 19 -1.74 2.78 8.46
C ALA A 19 -0.27 2.45 8.13
N ILE A 20 0.01 1.23 7.66
CA ILE A 20 1.38 0.81 7.36
C ILE A 20 1.95 1.56 6.16
N ILE A 21 1.18 1.75 5.09
CA ILE A 21 1.66 2.47 3.89
C ILE A 21 1.95 3.94 4.21
N VAL A 22 1.07 4.60 4.96
CA VAL A 22 1.29 6.00 5.39
C VAL A 22 2.53 6.09 6.27
N TRP A 23 2.66 5.22 7.27
CA TRP A 23 3.86 5.14 8.11
C TRP A 23 5.13 4.92 7.30
N ALA A 24 5.16 3.86 6.46
CA ALA A 24 6.34 3.50 5.68
C ALA A 24 6.72 4.59 4.68
N SER A 25 5.73 5.27 4.08
CA SER A 25 5.99 6.41 3.19
C SER A 25 6.60 7.59 3.95
N LEU A 26 5.98 8.02 5.04
CA LEU A 26 6.47 9.18 5.80
C LEU A 26 7.86 8.91 6.40
N SER A 27 8.03 7.76 7.05
CA SER A 27 9.30 7.39 7.68
C SER A 27 10.40 7.10 6.65
N GLY A 28 10.07 6.45 5.52
CA GLY A 28 11.00 6.15 4.44
C GLY A 28 11.49 7.44 3.73
N PHE A 29 10.58 8.38 3.41
CA PHE A 29 10.98 9.67 2.88
C PHE A 29 11.75 10.50 3.91
N ALA A 30 11.35 10.51 5.19
CA ALA A 30 12.11 11.17 6.24
C ALA A 30 13.53 10.60 6.35
N ASN A 31 13.67 9.28 6.31
CA ASN A 31 14.96 8.60 6.36
C ASN A 31 15.87 8.93 5.17
N THR A 32 15.26 9.20 4.00
CA THR A 32 16.01 9.52 2.77
C THR A 32 16.35 11.00 2.66
N LEU A 33 15.47 11.90 3.14
CA LEU A 33 15.58 13.35 2.93
C LEU A 33 16.21 14.09 4.12
N LEU A 34 16.13 13.51 5.31
CA LEU A 34 16.67 14.11 6.53
C LEU A 34 17.99 13.40 6.92
N ASN A 35 18.97 14.16 7.36
CA ASN A 35 20.22 13.62 7.89
C ASN A 35 19.99 13.09 9.31
N LEU A 36 19.30 11.96 9.43
CA LEU A 36 18.99 11.34 10.71
C LEU A 36 20.23 10.67 11.31
N PRO A 37 20.36 10.63 12.65
CA PRO A 37 21.36 9.82 13.32
C PRO A 37 21.26 8.36 12.89
N GLU A 38 22.39 7.68 12.74
CA GLU A 38 22.47 6.31 12.22
C GLU A 38 21.57 5.32 12.98
N ALA A 39 21.55 5.41 14.31
CA ALA A 39 20.69 4.56 15.14
C ALA A 39 19.19 4.74 14.82
N ILE A 40 18.74 5.98 14.56
CA ILE A 40 17.35 6.27 14.19
C ILE A 40 17.07 5.75 12.77
N SER A 41 17.97 5.98 11.83
CA SER A 41 17.87 5.51 10.45
C SER A 41 17.76 3.98 10.39
N HIS A 42 18.60 3.27 11.12
CA HIS A 42 18.54 1.81 11.24
C HIS A 42 17.22 1.33 11.86
N GLY A 43 16.76 1.97 12.94
CA GLY A 43 15.48 1.64 13.57
C GLY A 43 14.28 1.82 12.63
N ILE A 44 14.24 2.92 11.88
CA ILE A 44 13.20 3.15 10.86
C ILE A 44 13.25 2.08 9.78
N SER A 45 14.44 1.77 9.26
CA SER A 45 14.62 0.76 8.23
C SER A 45 14.17 -0.62 8.71
N PHE A 46 14.54 -1.01 9.93
CA PHE A 46 14.13 -2.27 10.54
C PHE A 46 12.61 -2.39 10.67
N ILE A 47 11.95 -1.33 11.20
CA ILE A 47 10.48 -1.31 11.32
C ILE A 47 9.81 -1.35 9.96
N ASN A 48 10.29 -0.56 8.99
CA ASN A 48 9.70 -0.52 7.65
C ASN A 48 9.83 -1.87 6.93
N VAL A 49 10.99 -2.50 6.98
CA VAL A 49 11.21 -3.83 6.37
C VAL A 49 10.29 -4.86 7.02
N SER A 50 10.19 -4.87 8.35
CA SER A 50 9.33 -5.81 9.05
C SER A 50 7.84 -5.61 8.74
N LEU A 51 7.35 -4.36 8.79
CA LEU A 51 5.95 -4.04 8.49
C LEU A 51 5.59 -4.33 7.04
N THR A 52 6.47 -4.00 6.08
CA THR A 52 6.19 -4.26 4.66
C THR A 52 6.29 -5.75 4.33
N THR A 53 7.14 -6.50 4.99
CA THR A 53 7.17 -7.96 4.90
C THR A 53 5.85 -8.56 5.39
N LEU A 54 5.28 -8.07 6.49
CA LEU A 54 3.94 -8.46 6.96
C LEU A 54 2.84 -8.15 5.93
N LEU A 55 2.96 -7.06 5.18
CA LEU A 55 1.97 -6.71 4.15
C LEU A 55 1.92 -7.71 2.99
N ILE A 56 2.99 -8.49 2.72
CA ILE A 56 3.02 -9.42 1.58
C ILE A 56 1.89 -10.48 1.67
N PRO A 57 1.81 -11.30 2.73
CA PRO A 57 0.71 -12.26 2.85
C PRO A 57 -0.66 -11.58 2.99
N LEU A 58 -0.73 -10.42 3.65
CA LEU A 58 -1.96 -9.65 3.76
C LEU A 58 -2.40 -9.08 2.39
N PHE A 59 -1.46 -8.75 1.51
CA PHE A 59 -1.75 -8.33 0.14
C PHE A 59 -2.37 -9.45 -0.67
N GLY A 60 -1.85 -10.66 -0.54
CA GLY A 60 -2.47 -11.85 -1.14
C GLY A 60 -3.92 -12.05 -0.66
N ALA A 61 -4.15 -11.95 0.66
CA ALA A 61 -5.49 -12.02 1.22
C ALA A 61 -6.41 -10.90 0.70
N ARG A 62 -5.90 -9.66 0.62
CA ARG A 62 -6.65 -8.51 0.10
C ARG A 62 -7.03 -8.70 -1.37
N LEU A 63 -6.10 -9.20 -2.18
CA LEU A 63 -6.33 -9.50 -3.59
C LEU A 63 -7.37 -10.63 -3.76
N TYR A 64 -7.26 -11.69 -2.95
CA TYR A 64 -8.24 -12.76 -2.92
C TYR A 64 -9.66 -12.22 -2.63
N PHE A 65 -9.83 -11.40 -1.58
CA PHE A 65 -11.14 -10.82 -1.28
C PHE A 65 -11.64 -9.86 -2.37
N ALA A 66 -10.74 -9.15 -3.08
CA ALA A 66 -11.12 -8.28 -4.17
C ALA A 66 -11.65 -9.08 -5.38
N LEU A 67 -11.03 -10.23 -5.68
CA LEU A 67 -11.38 -11.06 -6.83
C LEU A 67 -12.54 -12.02 -6.54
N ALA A 68 -12.54 -12.66 -5.37
CA ALA A 68 -13.53 -13.68 -5.02
C ALA A 68 -14.91 -13.09 -4.64
N HIS A 69 -14.94 -11.84 -4.20
CA HIS A 69 -16.18 -11.19 -3.74
C HIS A 69 -16.29 -9.78 -4.36
N PRO A 70 -16.47 -9.66 -5.66
CA PRO A 70 -16.69 -8.35 -6.27
C PRO A 70 -17.93 -7.69 -5.63
N VAL A 71 -17.82 -6.40 -5.31
CA VAL A 71 -18.98 -5.64 -4.85
C VAL A 71 -19.90 -5.47 -6.04
N ALA A 72 -21.16 -5.88 -5.90
CA ALA A 72 -22.16 -5.68 -6.93
C ALA A 72 -22.32 -4.17 -7.19
N GLU A 73 -22.05 -3.74 -8.42
CA GLU A 73 -22.23 -2.36 -8.84
C GLU A 73 -23.63 -2.23 -9.45
N GLU A 74 -24.35 -1.17 -9.10
CA GLU A 74 -25.56 -0.84 -9.83
C GLU A 74 -25.20 -0.48 -11.28
N PRO A 75 -25.84 -1.13 -12.28
CA PRO A 75 -25.50 -0.95 -13.71
C PRO A 75 -25.52 0.51 -14.19
N ALA A 76 -26.35 1.36 -13.58
CA ALA A 76 -26.46 2.77 -13.91
C ALA A 76 -25.24 3.62 -13.49
N GLN A 77 -24.46 3.16 -12.51
CA GLN A 77 -23.27 3.88 -12.04
C GLN A 77 -22.00 3.50 -12.81
N ALA A 78 -22.00 2.37 -13.48
CA ALA A 78 -20.83 1.85 -14.21
C ALA A 78 -20.42 2.72 -15.42
N LEU A 79 -21.32 3.53 -15.94
CA LEU A 79 -21.13 4.36 -17.15
C LEU A 79 -20.71 5.81 -16.86
N HIS A 80 -20.67 6.24 -15.59
CA HIS A 80 -20.27 7.60 -15.26
C HIS A 80 -18.74 7.69 -15.08
N GLY A 81 -18.12 8.73 -15.69
CA GLY A 81 -16.65 8.90 -15.65
C GLY A 81 -16.02 8.87 -14.26
N ALA A 82 -16.76 9.31 -13.21
CA ALA A 82 -16.31 9.25 -11.83
C ALA A 82 -16.16 7.80 -11.30
N ALA A 83 -17.05 6.88 -11.69
CA ALA A 83 -16.98 5.49 -11.30
C ALA A 83 -15.79 4.78 -11.99
N LEU A 84 -15.59 5.08 -13.29
CA LEU A 84 -14.43 4.58 -14.02
C LEU A 84 -13.11 5.08 -13.40
N LEU A 85 -13.04 6.37 -13.09
CA LEU A 85 -11.87 6.97 -12.45
C LEU A 85 -11.57 6.30 -11.08
N ALA A 86 -12.60 6.02 -10.29
CA ALA A 86 -12.44 5.31 -9.02
C ALA A 86 -11.90 3.88 -9.22
N LYS A 87 -12.40 3.14 -10.22
CA LYS A 87 -11.90 1.79 -10.54
C LYS A 87 -10.45 1.81 -10.98
N VAL A 88 -10.11 2.70 -11.91
CA VAL A 88 -8.74 2.87 -12.40
C VAL A 88 -7.80 3.29 -11.25
N GLY A 89 -8.23 4.21 -10.39
CA GLY A 89 -7.46 4.64 -9.23
C GLY A 89 -7.19 3.50 -8.23
N HIS A 90 -8.20 2.66 -7.94
CA HIS A 90 -7.99 1.49 -7.09
C HIS A 90 -7.08 0.44 -7.75
N LEU A 91 -7.25 0.18 -9.05
CA LEU A 91 -6.35 -0.72 -9.77
C LEU A 91 -4.90 -0.20 -9.74
N ALA A 92 -4.70 1.09 -10.00
CA ALA A 92 -3.39 1.72 -9.93
C ALA A 92 -2.75 1.59 -8.53
N LEU A 93 -3.54 1.77 -7.46
CA LEU A 93 -3.09 1.54 -6.09
C LEU A 93 -2.67 0.09 -5.85
N TYR A 94 -3.46 -0.90 -6.28
CA TYR A 94 -3.09 -2.31 -6.16
C TYR A 94 -1.78 -2.63 -6.90
N MET A 95 -1.65 -2.14 -8.14
CA MET A 95 -0.43 -2.35 -8.93
C MET A 95 0.79 -1.68 -8.29
N ALA A 96 0.64 -0.44 -7.82
CA ALA A 96 1.72 0.28 -7.16
C ALA A 96 2.14 -0.39 -5.84
N ILE A 97 1.19 -0.83 -5.01
CA ILE A 97 1.48 -1.58 -3.77
C ILE A 97 2.22 -2.87 -4.09
N GLY A 98 1.73 -3.67 -5.04
CA GLY A 98 2.39 -4.91 -5.46
C GLY A 98 3.82 -4.67 -5.96
N LEU A 99 4.03 -3.62 -6.75
CA LEU A 99 5.35 -3.25 -7.25
C LEU A 99 6.30 -2.80 -6.13
N VAL A 100 5.81 -2.00 -5.17
CA VAL A 100 6.59 -1.57 -4.00
C VAL A 100 6.98 -2.76 -3.14
N LEU A 101 6.05 -3.66 -2.83
CA LEU A 101 6.33 -4.85 -2.02
C LEU A 101 7.32 -5.77 -2.73
N LEU A 102 7.11 -6.07 -4.00
CA LEU A 102 7.98 -6.93 -4.79
C LEU A 102 9.39 -6.33 -4.92
N SER A 103 9.49 -5.08 -5.36
CA SER A 103 10.79 -4.42 -5.52
C SER A 103 11.50 -4.22 -4.18
N GLY A 104 10.75 -3.98 -3.09
CA GLY A 104 11.28 -3.85 -1.74
C GLY A 104 11.98 -5.13 -1.27
N VAL A 105 11.42 -6.30 -1.56
CA VAL A 105 12.06 -7.60 -1.26
C VAL A 105 13.27 -7.82 -2.15
N LEU A 106 13.14 -7.58 -3.47
CA LEU A 106 14.20 -7.89 -4.44
C LEU A 106 15.40 -6.93 -4.39
N MET A 107 15.25 -5.74 -3.79
CA MET A 107 16.35 -4.81 -3.61
C MET A 107 17.22 -5.09 -2.36
N MET A 108 16.81 -6.04 -1.50
CA MET A 108 17.52 -6.30 -0.24
C MET A 108 18.91 -6.87 -0.51
N GLU A 109 19.92 -6.21 0.05
CA GLU A 109 21.34 -6.61 -0.02
C GLU A 109 21.77 -7.46 1.19
N HIS A 110 20.86 -7.64 2.14
CA HIS A 110 21.06 -8.41 3.38
C HIS A 110 19.86 -9.31 3.64
N PRO A 111 20.00 -10.34 4.46
CA PRO A 111 18.86 -11.12 4.94
C PRO A 111 17.79 -10.21 5.56
N ILE A 112 16.52 -10.53 5.32
CA ILE A 112 15.38 -9.78 5.83
C ILE A 112 15.12 -10.25 7.26
N ASP A 113 15.36 -9.37 8.22
CA ASP A 113 15.02 -9.61 9.62
C ASP A 113 13.58 -9.16 9.88
N PHE A 114 12.72 -10.14 10.16
CA PHE A 114 11.30 -9.91 10.47
C PHE A 114 11.10 -9.80 11.98
N PHE A 115 11.14 -8.60 12.50
CA PHE A 115 10.98 -8.25 13.92
C PHE A 115 11.92 -9.00 14.89
N GLY A 116 13.09 -9.46 14.43
CA GLY A 116 13.98 -10.31 15.25
C GLY A 116 13.45 -11.72 15.51
N LEU A 117 12.32 -12.09 14.91
CA LEU A 117 11.65 -13.38 15.10
C LEU A 117 12.02 -14.40 14.02
N LEU A 118 12.22 -13.93 12.80
CA LEU A 118 12.52 -14.76 11.65
C LEU A 118 13.46 -14.03 10.70
N VAL A 119 14.50 -14.71 10.27
CA VAL A 119 15.43 -14.20 9.26
C VAL A 119 15.18 -14.93 7.95
N LEU A 120 14.72 -14.19 6.94
CA LEU A 120 14.54 -14.71 5.60
C LEU A 120 15.83 -14.48 4.79
N PRO A 121 16.26 -15.46 3.96
CA PRO A 121 17.46 -15.31 3.16
C PRO A 121 17.33 -14.17 2.16
N GLN A 122 18.44 -13.55 1.81
CA GLN A 122 18.52 -12.54 0.75
C GLN A 122 18.04 -13.15 -0.58
N PRO A 123 17.06 -12.53 -1.26
CA PRO A 123 16.47 -13.11 -2.48
C PRO A 123 17.39 -13.08 -3.69
N LEU A 124 18.18 -12.01 -3.85
CA LEU A 124 19.06 -11.78 -4.99
C LEU A 124 20.48 -11.46 -4.50
N HIS A 125 21.47 -12.12 -5.08
CA HIS A 125 22.89 -11.91 -4.75
C HIS A 125 23.63 -11.12 -5.84
N GLU A 126 22.98 -10.85 -6.98
CA GLU A 126 23.57 -10.12 -8.10
C GLU A 126 23.47 -8.60 -7.87
N PRO A 127 24.58 -7.86 -7.69
CA PRO A 127 24.57 -6.44 -7.34
C PRO A 127 23.86 -5.56 -8.35
N LEU A 128 23.93 -5.90 -9.65
CA LEU A 128 23.25 -5.13 -10.70
C LEU A 128 21.73 -5.24 -10.61
N LEU A 129 21.22 -6.43 -10.23
CA LEU A 129 19.78 -6.65 -10.08
C LEU A 129 19.26 -5.96 -8.81
N THR A 130 19.97 -6.06 -7.69
CA THR A 130 19.57 -5.38 -6.46
C THR A 130 19.57 -3.86 -6.65
N ALA A 131 20.58 -3.28 -7.32
CA ALA A 131 20.63 -1.87 -7.66
C ALA A 131 19.49 -1.46 -8.63
N PHE A 132 19.15 -2.31 -9.59
CA PHE A 132 18.00 -2.09 -10.48
C PHE A 132 16.69 -2.04 -9.68
N PHE A 133 16.42 -3.04 -8.82
CA PHE A 133 15.21 -3.07 -8.01
C PHE A 133 15.17 -1.95 -6.97
N ASN A 134 16.31 -1.48 -6.46
CA ASN A 134 16.38 -0.30 -5.60
C ASN A 134 15.87 0.95 -6.33
N ARG A 135 16.29 1.17 -7.58
CA ARG A 135 15.77 2.28 -8.39
C ARG A 135 14.27 2.14 -8.66
N VAL A 136 13.81 0.94 -9.06
CA VAL A 136 12.38 0.67 -9.26
C VAL A 136 11.59 0.97 -8.00
N HIS A 137 12.05 0.49 -6.84
CA HIS A 137 11.41 0.70 -5.55
C HIS A 137 11.26 2.19 -5.22
N ARG A 138 12.33 2.98 -5.39
CA ARG A 138 12.28 4.44 -5.14
C ARG A 138 11.23 5.13 -5.98
N TYR A 139 11.19 4.88 -7.29
CA TYR A 139 10.18 5.47 -8.17
C TYR A 139 8.77 4.96 -7.86
N ALA A 140 8.62 3.67 -7.56
CA ALA A 140 7.35 3.08 -7.17
C ALA A 140 6.83 3.68 -5.85
N CYS A 141 7.69 3.95 -4.86
CA CYS A 141 7.30 4.63 -3.61
C CYS A 141 6.79 6.06 -3.86
N VAL A 142 7.45 6.82 -4.75
CA VAL A 142 6.96 8.16 -5.12
C VAL A 142 5.60 8.07 -5.81
N ALA A 143 5.46 7.18 -6.78
CA ALA A 143 4.19 6.96 -7.48
C ALA A 143 3.07 6.53 -6.51
N LEU A 144 3.37 5.60 -5.59
CA LEU A 144 2.42 5.18 -4.57
C LEU A 144 2.01 6.33 -3.65
N ALA A 145 2.96 7.16 -3.20
CA ALA A 145 2.66 8.32 -2.36
C ALA A 145 1.71 9.30 -3.07
N LEU A 146 1.96 9.60 -4.35
CA LEU A 146 1.08 10.46 -5.15
C LEU A 146 -0.33 9.85 -5.31
N LEU A 147 -0.42 8.55 -5.57
CA LEU A 147 -1.69 7.83 -5.65
C LEU A 147 -2.45 7.84 -4.32
N VAL A 148 -1.76 7.67 -3.19
CA VAL A 148 -2.37 7.73 -1.85
C VAL A 148 -2.90 9.14 -1.55
N VAL A 149 -2.12 10.19 -1.85
CA VAL A 149 -2.58 11.58 -1.71
C VAL A 149 -3.80 11.85 -2.58
N GLY A 150 -3.76 11.42 -3.85
CA GLY A 150 -4.90 11.53 -4.75
C GLY A 150 -6.14 10.76 -4.27
N HIS A 151 -5.94 9.56 -3.73
CA HIS A 151 -7.03 8.75 -3.15
C HIS A 151 -7.67 9.43 -1.94
N ILE A 152 -6.84 9.92 -1.00
CA ILE A 152 -7.35 10.66 0.18
C ILE A 152 -8.08 11.93 -0.27
N GLY A 153 -7.50 12.68 -1.22
CA GLY A 153 -8.13 13.87 -1.79
C GLY A 153 -9.50 13.57 -2.42
N ALA A 154 -9.60 12.50 -3.19
CA ALA A 154 -10.87 12.06 -3.78
C ALA A 154 -11.91 11.71 -2.69
N VAL A 155 -11.52 10.98 -1.65
CA VAL A 155 -12.41 10.66 -0.51
C VAL A 155 -12.92 11.93 0.16
N LEU A 156 -12.05 12.91 0.42
CA LEU A 156 -12.42 14.19 1.04
C LEU A 156 -13.38 15.00 0.15
N ILE A 157 -13.12 15.07 -1.17
CA ILE A 157 -14.00 15.75 -2.12
C ILE A 157 -15.39 15.11 -2.16
N HIS A 158 -15.47 13.77 -2.19
CA HIS A 158 -16.73 13.04 -2.14
C HIS A 158 -17.49 13.31 -0.84
N GLN A 159 -16.78 13.34 0.29
CA GLN A 159 -17.38 13.65 1.58
C GLN A 159 -17.96 15.06 1.61
N TRP A 160 -17.24 16.08 1.09
CA TRP A 160 -17.74 17.46 1.02
C TRP A 160 -18.92 17.62 0.07
N ARG A 161 -18.99 16.82 -0.98
CA ARG A 161 -20.12 16.81 -1.94
C ARG A 161 -21.35 16.05 -1.42
N GLY A 162 -21.36 15.62 -0.15
CA GLY A 162 -22.49 14.92 0.45
C GLY A 162 -22.59 13.43 0.09
N HIS A 163 -21.55 12.86 -0.50
CA HIS A 163 -21.44 11.43 -0.81
C HIS A 163 -20.53 10.73 0.20
N PRO A 164 -21.05 10.24 1.35
CA PRO A 164 -20.24 9.76 2.46
C PRO A 164 -19.62 8.37 2.20
N VAL A 165 -18.66 8.28 1.25
CA VAL A 165 -17.97 7.04 0.90
C VAL A 165 -17.18 6.44 2.08
N LEU A 166 -16.69 7.31 2.98
CA LEU A 166 -15.96 6.89 4.18
C LEU A 166 -16.81 6.04 5.11
N ARG A 167 -18.12 6.31 5.22
CA ARG A 167 -19.04 5.54 6.07
C ARG A 167 -19.15 4.06 5.68
N ARG A 168 -18.84 3.72 4.42
CA ARG A 168 -18.82 2.32 3.96
C ARG A 168 -17.61 1.55 4.50
N MET A 169 -16.55 2.26 4.93
CA MET A 169 -15.27 1.74 5.43
C MET A 169 -15.10 1.91 6.95
N LEU A 170 -16.11 2.45 7.63
CA LEU A 170 -16.12 2.56 9.09
C LEU A 170 -16.94 1.40 9.69
N PRO A 171 -16.47 0.83 10.85
CA PRO A 171 -17.17 -0.26 11.56
C PRO A 171 -18.58 0.12 12.04
#